data_fd276319b0f4e74f978bfb361f631013
#
_entry.id   fd276319b0f4e74f978bfb361f631013
#
_cell.length_a   1.000
_cell.length_b   1.000
_cell.length_c   1.000
_cell.angle_alpha   90.00
_cell.angle_beta   90.00
_cell.angle_gamma   90.00
#
_symmetry.space_group_name_H-M   'P 1'
#
loop_
_entity.id
_entity.type
_entity.pdbx_description
1 polymer ?
#
loop_
_entity_poly.entity_id
_entity_poly.type
_entity_poly.pdbx_seq_one_letter_code
_entity_poly.pdbx_strand_id
1 'polypeptide(L)'
;MNFEYPYLLLLIVPFILCEFLCKEKNSTYYIPHLDIFKQSTKNSQVFQKILKWLIIIPAVIALSSPFLKLQTLNVKKDGLDIVLSLDTSGSMRQYGFNEKNIEQNRWQVVSTLVQEFIPKRVNDNIAIVVFGSSVMTASPLSFDKKAQKNIIKYLGIGVAGEKTALIDSIAASVNILKNSKSKSKVVIVLTDGEDSASTIPLQVVQKLIKKHDIKIYAIGIAESNRRMLQELAKINGGKAFFATSKDKLEDIYLEIDKLETSKIEQNKII
;
A
#
# COMPACT_ATOMS: atom_id res chain seq x y z
N MET A 1 17.58 -0.82 -19.34
CA MET A 1 18.37 -1.29 -18.20
C MET A 1 19.10 -0.09 -17.61
N ASN A 2 18.95 0.19 -16.33
CA ASN A 2 19.72 1.21 -15.62
C ASN A 2 20.69 0.50 -14.66
N PHE A 3 21.84 1.12 -14.42
CA PHE A 3 22.82 0.61 -13.47
C PHE A 3 22.84 1.51 -12.24
N GLU A 4 22.90 0.91 -11.06
CA GLU A 4 22.97 1.66 -9.79
C GLU A 4 24.34 2.33 -9.64
N TYR A 5 25.39 1.62 -10.07
CA TYR A 5 26.78 2.12 -10.02
C TYR A 5 27.46 2.04 -11.39
N PRO A 6 27.09 2.92 -12.37
CA PRO A 6 27.61 2.85 -13.72
C PRO A 6 29.14 3.05 -13.83
N TYR A 7 29.74 3.74 -12.85
CA TYR A 7 31.19 3.97 -12.82
C TYR A 7 31.99 2.68 -12.59
N LEU A 8 31.40 1.62 -12.03
CA LEU A 8 32.06 0.33 -11.87
C LEU A 8 32.35 -0.36 -13.20
N LEU A 9 31.66 -0.01 -14.27
CA LEU A 9 31.96 -0.48 -15.62
C LEU A 9 33.36 -0.04 -16.09
N LEU A 10 33.89 1.07 -15.56
CA LEU A 10 35.23 1.54 -15.83
C LEU A 10 36.33 0.58 -15.32
N LEU A 11 35.99 -0.35 -14.41
CA LEU A 11 36.93 -1.38 -13.95
C LEU A 11 37.39 -2.31 -15.08
N ILE A 12 36.71 -2.37 -16.21
CA ILE A 12 37.15 -3.12 -17.39
C ILE A 12 38.46 -2.54 -17.97
N VAL A 13 38.64 -1.21 -17.88
CA VAL A 13 39.82 -0.52 -18.44
C VAL A 13 41.15 -1.02 -17.85
N PRO A 14 41.33 -1.08 -16.50
CA PRO A 14 42.58 -1.61 -15.94
C PRO A 14 42.80 -3.08 -16.25
N PHE A 15 41.75 -3.90 -16.41
CA PHE A 15 41.93 -5.30 -16.85
C PHE A 15 42.43 -5.39 -18.28
N ILE A 16 41.95 -4.53 -19.19
CA ILE A 16 42.45 -4.44 -20.58
C ILE A 16 43.92 -3.95 -20.59
N LEU A 17 44.21 -2.88 -19.83
CA LEU A 17 45.57 -2.35 -19.73
C LEU A 17 46.53 -3.40 -19.19
N CYS A 18 46.12 -4.18 -18.19
CA CYS A 18 46.95 -5.24 -17.62
C CYS A 18 47.26 -6.32 -18.63
N GLU A 19 46.30 -6.64 -19.55
CA GLU A 19 46.58 -7.63 -20.61
C GLU A 19 47.62 -7.17 -21.64
N PHE A 20 47.71 -5.85 -21.91
CA PHE A 20 48.67 -5.29 -22.84
C PHE A 20 50.05 -4.99 -22.17
N LEU A 21 50.05 -4.56 -20.89
CA LEU A 21 51.26 -4.12 -20.19
C LEU A 21 51.92 -5.23 -19.37
N CYS A 22 51.13 -6.19 -18.86
CA CYS A 22 51.67 -7.28 -18.06
C CYS A 22 52.12 -8.43 -18.97
N LYS A 23 53.40 -8.45 -19.29
CA LYS A 23 54.02 -9.54 -20.05
C LYS A 23 54.02 -10.80 -19.18
N GLU A 24 53.33 -11.86 -19.63
CA GLU A 24 53.33 -13.14 -18.92
C GLU A 24 54.74 -13.67 -18.74
N LYS A 25 55.24 -13.75 -17.50
CA LYS A 25 56.45 -14.49 -17.16
C LYS A 25 56.08 -15.98 -17.17
N ASN A 26 56.27 -16.66 -18.32
CA ASN A 26 56.21 -18.11 -18.36
C ASN A 26 57.40 -18.67 -17.57
N SER A 27 57.16 -19.15 -16.37
CA SER A 27 58.12 -19.99 -15.66
C SER A 27 58.13 -21.37 -16.36
N THR A 28 59.11 -21.59 -17.19
CA THR A 28 59.32 -22.89 -17.81
C THR A 28 59.88 -23.87 -16.78
N TYR A 29 59.04 -24.75 -16.29
CA TYR A 29 59.54 -25.95 -15.57
C TYR A 29 60.03 -26.98 -16.58
N TYR A 30 61.29 -27.36 -16.51
CA TYR A 30 61.90 -28.38 -17.30
C TYR A 30 61.48 -29.75 -16.75
N ILE A 31 60.57 -30.44 -17.39
CA ILE A 31 60.18 -31.81 -17.05
C ILE A 31 60.74 -32.71 -18.17
N PRO A 32 61.80 -33.50 -17.90
CA PRO A 32 62.34 -34.41 -18.88
C PRO A 32 61.32 -35.52 -19.17
N HIS A 33 61.06 -35.84 -20.48
CA HIS A 33 60.10 -36.82 -21.02
C HIS A 33 58.73 -36.32 -21.43
N LEU A 34 58.49 -35.02 -21.63
CA LEU A 34 57.22 -34.48 -22.12
C LEU A 34 57.16 -34.15 -23.61
N ASP A 35 58.15 -34.62 -24.39
CA ASP A 35 58.16 -34.38 -25.84
C ASP A 35 56.96 -34.99 -26.58
N ILE A 36 56.26 -35.95 -25.95
CA ILE A 36 55.08 -36.62 -26.53
C ILE A 36 53.83 -35.68 -26.54
N PHE A 37 53.83 -34.61 -25.72
CA PHE A 37 52.66 -33.69 -25.61
C PHE A 37 52.84 -32.35 -26.33
N LYS A 38 53.86 -32.18 -27.13
CA LYS A 38 54.18 -30.90 -27.79
C LYS A 38 53.18 -30.43 -28.88
N GLN A 39 52.13 -31.19 -29.18
CA GLN A 39 51.22 -30.89 -30.29
C GLN A 39 49.97 -30.08 -29.95
N SER A 40 49.74 -29.64 -28.70
CA SER A 40 48.46 -29.02 -28.35
C SER A 40 48.51 -27.60 -27.78
N THR A 41 49.61 -26.85 -27.90
CA THR A 41 49.76 -25.60 -27.08
C THR A 41 49.18 -24.31 -27.69
N LYS A 42 48.93 -24.23 -28.99
CA LYS A 42 48.40 -23.00 -29.62
C LYS A 42 46.92 -22.75 -29.35
N ASN A 43 46.08 -23.77 -29.30
CA ASN A 43 44.64 -23.61 -28.99
C ASN A 43 44.36 -23.39 -27.52
N SER A 44 45.23 -23.83 -26.61
CA SER A 44 45.07 -23.68 -25.16
C SER A 44 45.17 -22.23 -24.70
N GLN A 45 46.06 -21.42 -25.28
CA GLN A 45 46.24 -20.02 -24.89
C GLN A 45 45.02 -19.14 -25.28
N VAL A 46 44.45 -19.38 -26.46
CA VAL A 46 43.26 -18.68 -26.93
C VAL A 46 42.03 -19.04 -26.05
N PHE A 47 41.92 -20.33 -25.74
CA PHE A 47 40.84 -20.81 -24.87
C PHE A 47 40.92 -20.23 -23.46
N GLN A 48 42.09 -20.14 -22.85
CA GLN A 48 42.34 -19.54 -21.55
C GLN A 48 41.97 -18.03 -21.53
N LYS A 49 42.32 -17.29 -22.61
CA LYS A 49 41.95 -15.88 -22.74
C LYS A 49 40.43 -15.70 -22.84
N ILE A 50 39.77 -16.53 -23.65
CA ILE A 50 38.30 -16.48 -23.76
C ILE A 50 37.65 -16.79 -22.41
N LEU A 51 38.10 -17.80 -21.68
CA LEU A 51 37.55 -18.17 -20.37
C LEU A 51 37.74 -17.06 -19.32
N LYS A 52 38.91 -16.40 -19.32
CA LYS A 52 39.20 -15.25 -18.45
C LYS A 52 38.20 -14.12 -18.70
N TRP A 53 37.97 -13.71 -19.93
CA TRP A 53 37.03 -12.63 -20.27
C TRP A 53 35.58 -13.01 -20.03
N LEU A 54 35.23 -14.29 -20.23
CA LEU A 54 33.89 -14.80 -19.93
C LEU A 54 33.55 -14.74 -18.43
N ILE A 55 34.55 -14.69 -17.56
CA ILE A 55 34.35 -14.50 -16.11
C ILE A 55 34.38 -13.02 -15.75
N ILE A 56 35.34 -12.24 -16.28
CA ILE A 56 35.55 -10.83 -15.88
C ILE A 56 34.35 -9.96 -16.30
N ILE A 57 33.86 -10.11 -17.54
CA ILE A 57 32.77 -9.26 -18.06
C ILE A 57 31.48 -9.43 -17.25
N PRO A 58 30.95 -10.65 -17.01
CA PRO A 58 29.78 -10.82 -16.18
C PRO A 58 29.96 -10.38 -14.74
N ALA A 59 31.16 -10.55 -14.18
CA ALA A 59 31.47 -10.10 -12.82
C ALA A 59 31.40 -8.57 -12.69
N VAL A 60 31.93 -7.83 -13.65
CA VAL A 60 31.85 -6.35 -13.66
C VAL A 60 30.42 -5.89 -13.89
N ILE A 61 29.65 -6.55 -14.77
CA ILE A 61 28.22 -6.26 -14.98
C ILE A 61 27.44 -6.52 -13.70
N ALA A 62 27.70 -7.63 -13.00
CA ALA A 62 27.02 -7.95 -11.75
C ALA A 62 27.34 -6.91 -10.64
N LEU A 63 28.60 -6.47 -10.54
CA LEU A 63 29.00 -5.42 -9.60
C LEU A 63 28.34 -4.06 -9.89
N SER A 64 28.06 -3.74 -11.16
CA SER A 64 27.36 -2.51 -11.53
C SER A 64 25.86 -2.51 -11.20
N SER A 65 25.35 -3.61 -10.62
CA SER A 65 23.97 -3.77 -10.12
C SER A 65 22.92 -3.35 -11.17
N PRO A 66 22.75 -4.11 -12.27
CA PRO A 66 21.74 -3.79 -13.27
C PRO A 66 20.35 -3.96 -12.67
N PHE A 67 19.51 -2.92 -12.73
CA PHE A 67 18.12 -2.99 -12.30
C PHE A 67 17.16 -2.54 -13.40
N LEU A 68 16.02 -3.20 -13.44
CA LEU A 68 14.90 -2.76 -14.26
C LEU A 68 14.08 -1.81 -13.37
N LYS A 69 14.02 -0.53 -13.71
CA LYS A 69 12.95 0.32 -13.19
C LYS A 69 11.65 -0.26 -13.73
N LEU A 70 10.95 -1.05 -12.94
CA LEU A 70 9.53 -1.18 -13.14
C LEU A 70 8.98 0.25 -13.17
N GLN A 71 8.42 0.67 -14.31
CA GLN A 71 7.67 1.91 -14.36
C GLN A 71 6.63 1.78 -13.25
N THR A 72 6.90 2.41 -12.11
CA THR A 72 5.82 2.78 -11.22
C THR A 72 4.86 3.53 -12.11
N LEU A 73 3.70 2.93 -12.38
CA LEU A 73 2.61 3.62 -13.02
C LEU A 73 2.59 4.99 -12.36
N ASN A 74 2.87 6.04 -13.14
CA ASN A 74 2.67 7.41 -12.69
C ASN A 74 1.17 7.53 -12.47
N VAL A 75 0.73 7.07 -11.29
CA VAL A 75 -0.62 7.31 -10.81
C VAL A 75 -0.72 8.82 -10.78
N LYS A 76 -1.55 9.36 -11.65
CA LYS A 76 -1.77 10.80 -11.75
C LYS A 76 -1.95 11.32 -10.34
N LYS A 77 -1.18 12.35 -9.96
CA LYS A 77 -1.12 12.97 -8.63
C LYS A 77 -2.46 13.55 -8.11
N ASP A 78 -3.56 13.30 -8.78
CA ASP A 78 -4.89 13.84 -8.49
C ASP A 78 -5.79 12.85 -7.74
N GLY A 79 -5.27 11.70 -7.27
CA GLY A 79 -6.01 10.75 -6.45
C GLY A 79 -6.21 11.24 -5.02
N LEU A 80 -7.23 10.67 -4.37
CA LEU A 80 -7.54 10.91 -2.96
C LEU A 80 -6.70 10.01 -2.06
N ASP A 81 -6.42 10.48 -0.84
CA ASP A 81 -5.97 9.61 0.22
C ASP A 81 -7.14 9.31 1.14
N ILE A 82 -7.56 8.06 1.16
CA ILE A 82 -8.75 7.58 1.87
C ILE A 82 -8.32 6.66 3.00
N VAL A 83 -8.83 6.89 4.21
CA VAL A 83 -8.75 5.92 5.31
C VAL A 83 -10.13 5.31 5.51
N LEU A 84 -10.22 3.99 5.38
CA LEU A 84 -11.38 3.21 5.75
C LEU A 84 -11.24 2.78 7.21
N SER A 85 -12.05 3.33 8.09
CA SER A 85 -12.09 3.00 9.52
C SER A 85 -13.31 2.12 9.79
N LEU A 86 -13.06 0.85 10.08
CA LEU A 86 -14.08 -0.19 10.13
C LEU A 86 -14.26 -0.70 11.56
N ASP A 87 -15.48 -0.73 12.02
CA ASP A 87 -15.87 -1.30 13.30
C ASP A 87 -15.79 -2.81 13.27
N THR A 88 -15.07 -3.39 14.24
CA THR A 88 -14.97 -4.83 14.46
C THR A 88 -15.41 -5.22 15.86
N SER A 89 -16.17 -4.37 16.53
CA SER A 89 -16.71 -4.59 17.87
C SER A 89 -17.75 -5.72 17.90
N GLY A 90 -18.13 -6.12 19.12
CA GLY A 90 -19.04 -7.25 19.33
C GLY A 90 -20.44 -7.04 18.73
N SER A 91 -20.94 -5.81 18.62
CA SER A 91 -22.23 -5.47 18.00
C SER A 91 -22.30 -5.87 16.52
N MET A 92 -21.16 -5.90 15.82
CA MET A 92 -21.08 -6.33 14.42
C MET A 92 -21.41 -7.81 14.19
N ARG A 93 -21.59 -8.62 15.26
CA ARG A 93 -22.11 -10.00 15.18
C ARG A 93 -23.59 -10.08 14.88
N GLN A 94 -24.34 -8.99 15.06
CA GLN A 94 -25.79 -9.01 14.88
C GLN A 94 -26.17 -9.32 13.42
N TYR A 95 -27.26 -10.09 13.28
CA TYR A 95 -27.83 -10.54 12.02
C TYR A 95 -29.00 -9.66 11.59
N GLY A 96 -29.55 -9.93 10.40
CA GLY A 96 -30.78 -9.28 9.92
C GLY A 96 -30.57 -7.94 9.21
N PHE A 97 -29.33 -7.49 9.03
CA PHE A 97 -29.02 -6.29 8.27
C PHE A 97 -29.15 -6.50 6.74
N ASN A 98 -28.95 -7.73 6.26
CA ASN A 98 -29.20 -8.12 4.88
C ASN A 98 -30.53 -8.86 4.76
N GLU A 99 -31.56 -8.18 4.25
CA GLU A 99 -32.90 -8.77 4.08
C GLU A 99 -32.91 -9.95 3.11
N LYS A 100 -32.00 -9.99 2.13
CA LYS A 100 -31.87 -11.07 1.14
C LYS A 100 -31.12 -12.30 1.68
N ASN A 101 -30.32 -12.12 2.72
CA ASN A 101 -29.58 -13.20 3.37
C ASN A 101 -29.45 -12.91 4.87
N ILE A 102 -30.43 -13.35 5.62
CA ILE A 102 -30.50 -13.14 7.09
C ILE A 102 -29.41 -13.89 7.88
N GLU A 103 -28.71 -14.84 7.27
CA GLU A 103 -27.61 -15.58 7.91
C GLU A 103 -26.29 -14.77 7.91
N GLN A 104 -26.24 -13.65 7.21
CA GLN A 104 -25.10 -12.75 7.23
C GLN A 104 -25.18 -11.80 8.42
N ASN A 105 -24.10 -11.74 9.20
CA ASN A 105 -23.95 -10.72 10.23
C ASN A 105 -23.52 -9.37 9.62
N ARG A 106 -23.59 -8.28 10.39
CA ARG A 106 -23.23 -6.93 9.93
C ARG A 106 -21.81 -6.85 9.39
N TRP A 107 -20.83 -7.49 10.04
CA TRP A 107 -19.44 -7.51 9.58
C TRP A 107 -19.30 -8.16 8.20
N GLN A 108 -19.93 -9.29 7.97
CA GLN A 108 -19.88 -9.98 6.67
C GLN A 108 -20.42 -9.11 5.54
N VAL A 109 -21.51 -8.37 5.79
CA VAL A 109 -22.06 -7.42 4.82
C VAL A 109 -21.07 -6.29 4.56
N VAL A 110 -20.56 -5.66 5.61
CA VAL A 110 -19.62 -4.54 5.49
C VAL A 110 -18.32 -4.96 4.80
N SER A 111 -17.72 -6.06 5.22
CA SER A 111 -16.46 -6.55 4.64
C SER A 111 -16.61 -6.88 3.15
N THR A 112 -17.76 -7.44 2.74
CA THR A 112 -18.07 -7.70 1.32
C THR A 112 -18.13 -6.39 0.53
N LEU A 113 -18.88 -5.41 1.01
CA LEU A 113 -19.04 -4.12 0.34
C LEU A 113 -17.73 -3.34 0.25
N VAL A 114 -16.93 -3.36 1.31
CA VAL A 114 -15.60 -2.72 1.30
C VAL A 114 -14.67 -3.42 0.31
N GLN A 115 -14.72 -4.75 0.20
CA GLN A 115 -13.96 -5.50 -0.81
C GLN A 115 -14.39 -5.20 -2.25
N GLU A 116 -15.62 -4.77 -2.48
CA GLU A 116 -16.12 -4.31 -3.78
C GLU A 116 -15.80 -2.85 -4.05
N PHE A 117 -15.76 -2.01 -3.02
CA PHE A 117 -15.44 -0.59 -3.10
C PHE A 117 -13.96 -0.34 -3.43
N ILE A 118 -13.04 -1.03 -2.76
CA ILE A 118 -11.59 -0.81 -2.90
C ILE A 118 -11.10 -0.92 -4.35
N PRO A 119 -11.46 -1.95 -5.15
CA PRO A 119 -10.98 -2.08 -6.53
C PRO A 119 -11.47 -0.97 -7.47
N LYS A 120 -12.62 -0.34 -7.16
CA LYS A 120 -13.19 0.76 -7.97
C LYS A 120 -12.35 2.04 -7.85
N ARG A 121 -11.55 2.19 -6.79
CA ARG A 121 -10.72 3.35 -6.46
C ARG A 121 -9.29 3.23 -7.02
N VAL A 122 -9.16 3.07 -8.32
CA VAL A 122 -7.88 2.77 -9.00
C VAL A 122 -6.81 3.84 -8.73
N ASN A 123 -7.19 5.12 -8.72
CA ASN A 123 -6.27 6.25 -8.61
C ASN A 123 -6.02 6.71 -7.17
N ASP A 124 -6.74 6.17 -6.19
CA ASP A 124 -6.71 6.62 -4.80
C ASP A 124 -5.77 5.76 -3.95
N ASN A 125 -5.09 6.37 -2.98
CA ASN A 125 -4.44 5.63 -1.92
C ASN A 125 -5.45 5.27 -0.84
N ILE A 126 -5.46 4.03 -0.41
CA ILE A 126 -6.35 3.58 0.66
C ILE A 126 -5.52 3.08 1.84
N ALA A 127 -5.91 3.44 3.06
CA ALA A 127 -5.48 2.79 4.28
C ALA A 127 -6.68 2.12 4.94
N ILE A 128 -6.43 1.08 5.73
CA ILE A 128 -7.46 0.35 6.47
C ILE A 128 -7.11 0.41 7.94
N VAL A 129 -8.01 0.98 8.71
CA VAL A 129 -7.99 0.99 10.17
C VAL A 129 -9.16 0.16 10.65
N VAL A 130 -8.95 -0.69 11.64
CA VAL A 130 -10.01 -1.42 12.32
C VAL A 130 -10.02 -1.03 13.78
N PHE A 131 -11.19 -0.99 14.37
CA PHE A 131 -11.33 -0.64 15.77
C PHE A 131 -12.37 -1.51 16.49
N GLY A 132 -12.14 -1.62 17.77
CA GLY A 132 -12.96 -2.29 18.77
C GLY A 132 -12.67 -1.63 20.11
N SER A 133 -12.23 -2.37 21.12
CA SER A 133 -11.74 -1.79 22.39
C SER A 133 -10.43 -1.01 22.21
N SER A 134 -9.69 -1.28 21.14
CA SER A 134 -8.47 -0.59 20.73
C SER A 134 -8.52 -0.28 19.24
N VAL A 135 -7.49 0.40 18.71
CA VAL A 135 -7.39 0.75 17.29
C VAL A 135 -6.17 0.09 16.68
N MET A 136 -6.33 -0.51 15.51
CA MET A 136 -5.26 -1.16 14.78
C MET A 136 -5.23 -0.71 13.31
N THR A 137 -4.07 -0.34 12.80
CA THR A 137 -3.86 -0.09 11.38
C THR A 137 -3.61 -1.41 10.67
N ALA A 138 -4.60 -1.91 9.95
CA ALA A 138 -4.52 -3.18 9.21
C ALA A 138 -3.75 -3.02 7.89
N SER A 139 -3.83 -1.85 7.25
CA SER A 139 -3.06 -1.50 6.06
C SER A 139 -2.69 -0.02 6.06
N PRO A 140 -1.42 0.35 5.85
CA PRO A 140 -1.05 1.74 5.61
C PRO A 140 -1.60 2.23 4.27
N LEU A 141 -1.46 3.54 3.97
CA LEU A 141 -1.79 4.10 2.66
C LEU A 141 -1.05 3.36 1.55
N SER A 142 -1.79 2.79 0.62
CA SER A 142 -1.25 1.99 -0.47
C SER A 142 -2.14 2.04 -1.71
N PHE A 143 -1.52 1.91 -2.89
CA PHE A 143 -2.22 1.70 -4.17
C PHE A 143 -2.51 0.21 -4.45
N ASP A 144 -1.97 -0.72 -3.67
CA ASP A 144 -2.17 -2.16 -3.87
C ASP A 144 -3.55 -2.62 -3.39
N LYS A 145 -4.54 -2.45 -4.27
CA LYS A 145 -5.94 -2.84 -4.01
C LYS A 145 -6.10 -4.33 -3.80
N LYS A 146 -5.25 -5.14 -4.43
CA LYS A 146 -5.31 -6.59 -4.33
C LYS A 146 -4.85 -7.06 -2.94
N ALA A 147 -3.75 -6.51 -2.44
CA ALA A 147 -3.29 -6.77 -1.09
C ALA A 147 -4.32 -6.32 -0.05
N GLN A 148 -4.87 -5.10 -0.20
CA GLN A 148 -5.88 -4.56 0.71
C GLN A 148 -7.17 -5.41 0.75
N LYS A 149 -7.67 -5.84 -0.41
CA LYS A 149 -8.80 -6.76 -0.49
C LYS A 149 -8.53 -8.08 0.24
N ASN A 150 -7.31 -8.60 0.12
CA ASN A 150 -6.92 -9.83 0.82
C ASN A 150 -6.83 -9.61 2.33
N ILE A 151 -6.29 -8.48 2.80
CA ILE A 151 -6.25 -8.15 4.23
C ILE A 151 -7.64 -8.20 4.84
N ILE A 152 -8.65 -7.58 4.21
CA ILE A 152 -10.03 -7.56 4.72
C ILE A 152 -10.61 -8.97 4.90
N LYS A 153 -10.25 -9.93 4.06
CA LYS A 153 -10.71 -11.32 4.20
C LYS A 153 -10.26 -11.99 5.50
N TYR A 154 -9.12 -11.57 6.04
CA TYR A 154 -8.57 -12.12 7.28
C TYR A 154 -8.94 -11.31 8.51
N LEU A 155 -9.56 -10.14 8.35
CA LEU A 155 -10.11 -9.37 9.44
C LEU A 155 -11.43 -9.97 9.91
N GLY A 156 -11.69 -9.91 11.21
CA GLY A 156 -12.90 -10.43 11.80
C GLY A 156 -13.35 -9.65 13.01
N ILE A 157 -14.52 -9.98 13.51
CA ILE A 157 -15.10 -9.39 14.71
C ILE A 157 -14.20 -9.70 15.91
N GLY A 158 -13.97 -8.71 16.75
CA GLY A 158 -13.17 -8.82 17.96
C GLY A 158 -11.67 -8.74 17.75
N VAL A 159 -11.17 -8.56 16.50
CA VAL A 159 -9.73 -8.45 16.23
C VAL A 159 -9.09 -7.26 16.95
N ALA A 160 -9.84 -6.17 17.16
CA ALA A 160 -9.45 -5.00 17.94
C ALA A 160 -10.17 -4.91 19.31
N GLY A 161 -10.83 -5.98 19.74
CA GLY A 161 -11.61 -6.08 20.97
C GLY A 161 -13.12 -5.88 20.77
N GLU A 162 -13.87 -6.04 21.85
CA GLU A 162 -15.34 -6.16 21.80
C GLU A 162 -16.09 -4.82 21.94
N LYS A 163 -15.47 -3.79 22.54
CA LYS A 163 -16.04 -2.46 22.73
C LYS A 163 -15.81 -1.61 21.47
N THR A 164 -16.20 -0.32 21.51
CA THR A 164 -16.15 0.59 20.36
C THR A 164 -15.35 1.85 20.71
N ALA A 165 -14.10 1.95 20.22
CA ALA A 165 -13.23 3.11 20.35
C ALA A 165 -13.29 3.97 19.07
N LEU A 166 -14.44 4.55 18.78
CA LEU A 166 -14.73 5.29 17.55
C LEU A 166 -13.88 6.56 17.43
N ILE A 167 -13.83 7.38 18.48
CA ILE A 167 -13.10 8.66 18.47
C ILE A 167 -11.59 8.40 18.31
N ASP A 168 -11.06 7.38 19.00
CA ASP A 168 -9.64 6.98 18.88
C ASP A 168 -9.32 6.50 17.46
N SER A 169 -10.27 5.81 16.78
CA SER A 169 -10.09 5.35 15.40
C SER A 169 -9.99 6.51 14.40
N ILE A 170 -10.78 7.57 14.62
CA ILE A 170 -10.71 8.80 13.82
C ILE A 170 -9.38 9.50 14.08
N ALA A 171 -8.92 9.58 15.33
CA ALA A 171 -7.62 10.16 15.67
C ALA A 171 -6.46 9.41 14.97
N ALA A 172 -6.50 8.08 14.98
CA ALA A 172 -5.53 7.24 14.26
C ALA A 172 -5.60 7.48 12.74
N SER A 173 -6.81 7.59 12.18
CA SER A 173 -7.02 7.89 10.75
C SER A 173 -6.45 9.26 10.37
N VAL A 174 -6.67 10.28 11.20
CA VAL A 174 -6.07 11.61 11.02
C VAL A 174 -4.54 11.54 11.10
N ASN A 175 -4.00 10.75 12.02
CA ASN A 175 -2.55 10.57 12.15
C ASN A 175 -1.91 9.94 10.90
N ILE A 176 -2.62 9.03 10.22
CA ILE A 176 -2.19 8.47 8.93
C ILE A 176 -2.18 9.54 7.85
N LEU A 177 -3.23 10.40 7.80
CA LEU A 177 -3.41 11.39 6.74
C LEU A 177 -2.64 12.70 6.96
N LYS A 178 -2.18 13.00 8.18
CA LYS A 178 -1.54 14.30 8.48
C LYS A 178 -0.32 14.62 7.63
N ASN A 179 0.44 13.60 7.22
CA ASN A 179 1.64 13.74 6.42
C ASN A 179 1.38 13.48 4.92
N SER A 180 0.14 13.22 4.53
CA SER A 180 -0.26 13.03 3.15
C SER A 180 -0.06 14.32 2.35
N LYS A 181 0.45 14.19 1.12
CA LYS A 181 0.61 15.27 0.14
C LYS A 181 -0.59 15.38 -0.82
N SER A 182 -1.60 14.53 -0.67
CA SER A 182 -2.81 14.57 -1.49
C SER A 182 -3.60 15.85 -1.24
N LYS A 183 -4.20 16.39 -2.30
CA LYS A 183 -5.07 17.57 -2.24
C LYS A 183 -6.37 17.33 -1.48
N SER A 184 -6.85 16.08 -1.47
CA SER A 184 -8.07 15.71 -0.74
C SER A 184 -7.79 14.50 0.14
N LYS A 185 -8.15 14.63 1.41
CA LYS A 185 -7.95 13.66 2.48
C LYS A 185 -9.29 13.29 3.07
N VAL A 186 -9.61 12.01 3.05
CA VAL A 186 -10.94 11.52 3.41
C VAL A 186 -10.83 10.39 4.42
N VAL A 187 -11.64 10.44 5.46
CA VAL A 187 -11.89 9.30 6.36
C VAL A 187 -13.32 8.84 6.14
N ILE A 188 -13.49 7.57 5.83
CA ILE A 188 -14.80 6.92 5.81
C ILE A 188 -14.84 6.03 7.04
N VAL A 189 -15.61 6.43 8.04
CA VAL A 189 -15.80 5.65 9.26
C VAL A 189 -17.14 4.95 9.21
N LEU A 190 -17.14 3.68 9.58
CA LEU A 190 -18.31 2.84 9.59
C LEU A 190 -18.45 2.16 10.95
N THR A 191 -19.60 2.36 11.60
CA THR A 191 -19.91 1.84 12.94
C THR A 191 -21.40 1.55 13.09
N ASP A 192 -21.75 0.58 13.90
CA ASP A 192 -23.11 0.27 14.32
C ASP A 192 -23.36 0.61 15.79
N GLY A 193 -22.32 1.07 16.51
CA GLY A 193 -22.35 1.29 17.95
C GLY A 193 -22.14 2.73 18.40
N GLU A 194 -22.24 2.89 19.71
CA GLU A 194 -21.85 4.11 20.41
C GLU A 194 -20.40 4.02 20.86
N ASP A 195 -19.72 5.17 20.93
CA ASP A 195 -18.37 5.23 21.48
C ASP A 195 -18.36 4.86 22.96
N SER A 196 -17.70 3.77 23.29
CA SER A 196 -17.70 3.18 24.65
C SER A 196 -16.30 2.91 25.20
N ALA A 197 -15.25 3.11 24.39
CA ALA A 197 -13.89 2.77 24.77
C ALA A 197 -12.84 3.80 24.38
N SER A 198 -13.23 4.90 23.72
CA SER A 198 -12.26 5.93 23.34
C SER A 198 -11.68 6.63 24.57
N THR A 199 -10.41 6.91 24.50
CA THR A 199 -9.63 7.63 25.52
C THR A 199 -9.37 9.08 25.14
N ILE A 200 -9.39 9.40 23.86
CA ILE A 200 -9.15 10.73 23.32
C ILE A 200 -10.43 11.55 23.35
N PRO A 201 -10.43 12.75 23.94
CA PRO A 201 -11.60 13.62 23.94
C PRO A 201 -12.00 14.05 22.52
N LEU A 202 -13.31 14.06 22.23
CA LEU A 202 -13.87 14.45 20.93
C LEU A 202 -13.34 15.81 20.44
N GLN A 203 -13.24 16.80 21.36
CA GLN A 203 -12.78 18.16 21.03
C GLN A 203 -11.33 18.18 20.49
N VAL A 204 -10.48 17.26 20.95
CA VAL A 204 -9.10 17.13 20.45
C VAL A 204 -9.12 16.64 19.01
N VAL A 205 -9.91 15.61 18.73
CA VAL A 205 -10.03 15.04 17.38
C VAL A 205 -10.66 16.04 16.41
N GLN A 206 -11.66 16.81 16.85
CA GLN A 206 -12.26 17.88 16.04
C GLN A 206 -11.23 18.95 15.63
N LYS A 207 -10.33 19.35 16.55
CA LYS A 207 -9.25 20.30 16.25
C LYS A 207 -8.26 19.70 15.23
N LEU A 208 -7.92 18.42 15.36
CA LEU A 208 -7.00 17.74 14.44
C LEU A 208 -7.60 17.62 13.03
N ILE A 209 -8.88 17.27 12.91
CA ILE A 209 -9.62 17.21 11.65
C ILE A 209 -9.55 18.57 10.93
N LYS A 210 -9.86 19.66 11.63
CA LYS A 210 -9.77 21.03 11.08
C LYS A 210 -8.36 21.41 10.67
N LYS A 211 -7.37 21.14 11.54
CA LYS A 211 -5.96 21.49 11.31
C LYS A 211 -5.39 20.87 10.04
N HIS A 212 -5.79 19.62 9.73
CA HIS A 212 -5.22 18.86 8.61
C HIS A 212 -6.12 18.82 7.38
N ASP A 213 -7.23 19.57 7.39
CA ASP A 213 -8.23 19.67 6.31
C ASP A 213 -8.72 18.29 5.84
N ILE A 214 -9.19 17.49 6.81
CA ILE A 214 -9.66 16.13 6.55
C ILE A 214 -11.19 16.11 6.54
N LYS A 215 -11.80 15.50 5.53
CA LYS A 215 -13.24 15.27 5.48
C LYS A 215 -13.59 13.94 6.11
N ILE A 216 -14.70 13.94 6.86
CA ILE A 216 -15.22 12.73 7.48
C ILE A 216 -16.55 12.35 6.84
N TYR A 217 -16.61 11.15 6.27
CA TYR A 217 -17.87 10.49 5.91
C TYR A 217 -18.18 9.45 6.97
N ALA A 218 -19.18 9.75 7.80
CA ALA A 218 -19.58 8.87 8.87
C ALA A 218 -20.78 8.01 8.42
N ILE A 219 -20.62 6.71 8.44
CA ILE A 219 -21.69 5.76 8.06
C ILE A 219 -22.14 5.04 9.33
N GLY A 220 -23.33 5.38 9.78
CA GLY A 220 -24.00 4.69 10.88
C GLY A 220 -24.82 3.51 10.34
N ILE A 221 -24.67 2.33 10.93
CA ILE A 221 -25.46 1.14 10.62
C ILE A 221 -26.47 0.93 11.75
N ALA A 222 -27.70 0.54 11.40
CA ALA A 222 -28.78 0.26 12.33
C ALA A 222 -29.04 1.42 13.33
N GLU A 223 -28.99 1.18 14.64
CA GLU A 223 -29.30 2.14 15.71
C GLU A 223 -28.08 2.92 16.20
N SER A 224 -27.15 3.28 15.31
CA SER A 224 -25.98 4.08 15.66
C SER A 224 -26.30 5.47 16.18
N ASN A 225 -25.39 6.06 16.99
CA ASN A 225 -25.56 7.40 17.56
C ASN A 225 -25.50 8.49 16.47
N ARG A 226 -26.70 8.85 15.95
CA ARG A 226 -26.85 9.80 14.84
C ARG A 226 -26.26 11.17 15.14
N ARG A 227 -26.44 11.66 16.36
CA ARG A 227 -25.99 13.01 16.75
C ARG A 227 -24.47 13.14 16.70
N MET A 228 -23.76 12.20 17.29
CA MET A 228 -22.29 12.21 17.33
C MET A 228 -21.70 12.07 15.92
N LEU A 229 -22.22 11.16 15.09
CA LEU A 229 -21.77 10.98 13.72
C LEU A 229 -22.00 12.22 12.84
N GLN A 230 -23.13 12.90 13.03
CA GLN A 230 -23.41 14.17 12.34
C GLN A 230 -22.47 15.30 12.79
N GLU A 231 -22.18 15.40 14.08
CA GLU A 231 -21.24 16.39 14.62
C GLU A 231 -19.81 16.19 14.05
N LEU A 232 -19.35 14.94 13.98
CA LEU A 232 -18.06 14.59 13.38
C LEU A 232 -17.99 14.92 11.90
N ALA A 233 -19.02 14.56 11.14
CA ALA A 233 -19.03 14.74 9.70
C ALA A 233 -19.10 16.23 9.27
N LYS A 234 -19.81 17.08 10.03
CA LYS A 234 -19.99 18.51 9.69
C LYS A 234 -18.72 19.34 9.75
N ILE A 235 -17.65 18.87 10.39
CA ILE A 235 -16.49 19.67 10.75
C ILE A 235 -15.79 20.30 9.53
N ASN A 236 -15.58 19.54 8.46
CA ASN A 236 -14.91 20.00 7.23
C ASN A 236 -15.70 19.67 5.96
N GLY A 237 -17.03 19.81 6.00
CA GLY A 237 -17.89 19.61 4.84
C GLY A 237 -18.03 18.15 4.42
N GLY A 238 -17.81 17.22 5.33
CA GLY A 238 -18.20 15.82 5.16
C GLY A 238 -19.70 15.61 5.37
N LYS A 239 -20.14 14.35 5.37
CA LYS A 239 -21.55 14.00 5.50
C LYS A 239 -21.73 12.74 6.36
N ALA A 240 -22.78 12.71 7.17
CA ALA A 240 -23.19 11.52 7.88
C ALA A 240 -24.33 10.81 7.12
N PHE A 241 -24.20 9.51 7.00
CA PHE A 241 -25.16 8.62 6.35
C PHE A 241 -25.65 7.58 7.34
N PHE A 242 -26.84 7.05 7.11
CA PHE A 242 -27.43 6.03 7.97
C PHE A 242 -28.04 4.93 7.13
N ALA A 243 -27.48 3.74 7.22
CA ALA A 243 -27.91 2.57 6.50
C ALA A 243 -28.75 1.66 7.40
N THR A 244 -29.95 1.33 6.97
CA THR A 244 -30.83 0.38 7.63
C THR A 244 -30.81 -0.99 6.97
N SER A 245 -30.25 -1.10 5.76
CA SER A 245 -30.11 -2.33 5.00
C SER A 245 -28.84 -2.35 4.16
N LYS A 246 -28.49 -3.53 3.63
CA LYS A 246 -27.35 -3.70 2.71
C LYS A 246 -27.48 -2.81 1.48
N ASP A 247 -28.64 -2.82 0.82
CA ASP A 247 -28.85 -2.05 -0.42
C ASP A 247 -28.67 -0.54 -0.17
N LYS A 248 -29.12 -0.04 1.00
CA LYS A 248 -28.89 1.34 1.40
C LYS A 248 -27.41 1.67 1.63
N LEU A 249 -26.66 0.73 2.17
CA LEU A 249 -25.22 0.89 2.39
C LEU A 249 -24.46 0.95 1.04
N GLU A 250 -24.87 0.14 0.05
CA GLU A 250 -24.33 0.21 -1.33
C GLU A 250 -24.58 1.59 -1.96
N ASP A 251 -25.80 2.12 -1.84
CA ASP A 251 -26.15 3.46 -2.35
C ASP A 251 -25.28 4.55 -1.71
N ILE A 252 -25.01 4.46 -0.40
CA ILE A 252 -24.14 5.40 0.33
C ILE A 252 -22.72 5.38 -0.23
N TYR A 253 -22.13 4.22 -0.49
CA TYR A 253 -20.81 4.14 -1.10
C TYR A 253 -20.79 4.75 -2.51
N LEU A 254 -21.82 4.55 -3.30
CA LEU A 254 -21.97 5.18 -4.63
C LEU A 254 -22.12 6.71 -4.52
N GLU A 255 -22.81 7.21 -3.50
CA GLU A 255 -22.95 8.64 -3.26
C GLU A 255 -21.60 9.28 -2.85
N ILE A 256 -20.85 8.65 -1.95
CA ILE A 256 -19.50 9.09 -1.56
C ILE A 256 -18.57 9.10 -2.78
N ASP A 257 -18.69 8.10 -3.64
CA ASP A 257 -17.92 8.03 -4.89
C ASP A 257 -18.18 9.25 -5.77
N LYS A 258 -19.43 9.60 -5.99
CA LYS A 258 -19.84 10.79 -6.76
C LYS A 258 -19.39 12.11 -6.12
N LEU A 259 -19.50 12.24 -4.79
CA LEU A 259 -19.13 13.46 -4.07
C LEU A 259 -17.63 13.79 -4.17
N GLU A 260 -16.79 12.77 -4.21
CA GLU A 260 -15.34 12.96 -4.26
C GLU A 260 -14.78 12.91 -5.70
N THR A 261 -15.47 12.24 -6.65
CA THR A 261 -15.05 12.22 -8.08
C THR A 261 -15.36 13.54 -8.78
N SER A 262 -16.47 14.18 -8.46
CA SER A 262 -16.89 15.43 -9.10
C SER A 262 -15.94 16.60 -8.90
N LYS A 263 -15.10 16.58 -7.86
CA LYS A 263 -14.07 17.61 -7.63
C LYS A 263 -12.82 17.47 -8.49
N ILE A 264 -12.53 16.26 -8.94
CA ILE A 264 -11.38 15.98 -9.81
C ILE A 264 -11.67 16.41 -11.25
N GLU A 265 -12.89 16.25 -11.70
CA GLU A 265 -13.31 16.68 -13.05
C GLU A 265 -13.39 18.19 -13.20
N GLN A 266 -13.80 18.94 -12.18
CA GLN A 266 -13.85 20.40 -12.21
C GLN A 266 -12.47 21.08 -12.34
N ASN A 267 -11.38 20.40 -11.96
CA ASN A 267 -10.02 20.91 -12.12
C ASN A 267 -9.36 20.55 -13.47
N LYS A 268 -10.06 19.85 -14.37
CA LYS A 268 -9.56 19.51 -15.72
C LYS A 268 -9.99 20.49 -16.81
N ILE A 269 -10.82 21.47 -16.48
CA ILE A 269 -11.28 22.51 -17.44
C ILE A 269 -10.64 23.84 -17.02
N ILE A 270 -9.34 23.97 -17.18
CA ILE A 270 -8.65 25.25 -17.36
C ILE A 270 -7.43 25.01 -18.25
#